data_a41c4ee1d64ccc2d691d035bb88e697e
#
_entry.id   a41c4ee1d64ccc2d691d035bb88e697e
#
_cell.length_a   1.000
_cell.length_b   1.000
_cell.length_c   1.000
_cell.angle_alpha   90.00
_cell.angle_beta   90.00
_cell.angle_gamma   90.00
#
_symmetry.space_group_name_H-M   'P 1'
#
loop_
_entity.id
_entity.type
_entity.pdbx_description
1 polymer ?
#
loop_
_entity_poly.entity_id
_entity_poly.type
_entity_poly.pdbx_seq_one_letter_code
_entity_poly.pdbx_strand_id
1 'polypeptide(L)'
;NKDVKRIIRRFSSQSVLPACINSSGNHIGYSEVIEKRPDGSFIRSKYTNFDNGHMDEAPEAIILPNRTPYEPCASRSVERGKLLCEELYSAGGILQSSKHLTYERSSDLYVRSMKTSLDYICPTSFITYADGCSYKVYLYDYRLKSEKDTLYDNPSFPISTQTDYEYDPDGLIKVISESANGGIRKQTYKRIRESSSDIYTQMVQKHILSPIVEKKEYFISEDGTSCQLKQVKYEYVPIKGVSDHFFPCYSAWERVGEGALREVYNCIDYDALGHPLYVVRNEGKTVYLWSYNYLHLAAEIKGATISEVRTAMGGDIVSFMQADTPDRVKLVRLRASLPQAQITSYTYQPMAGVTSITDPCGVVSYYEYDLLQRLNRQKDNYGRTIKAYDYRYSVNSF
;
A
#
# COMPACT_ATOMS: atom_id res chain seq x y z
N ASN A 1 14.83 -68.40 -3.01
CA ASN A 1 15.04 -67.09 -2.41
C ASN A 1 14.49 -66.07 -3.35
N LYS A 2 13.32 -65.52 -3.02
CA LYS A 2 12.80 -64.35 -3.71
C LYS A 2 13.43 -63.11 -3.08
N ASP A 3 14.35 -62.48 -3.78
CA ASP A 3 14.88 -61.18 -3.37
C ASP A 3 13.74 -60.16 -3.32
N VAL A 4 13.30 -59.86 -2.13
CA VAL A 4 12.31 -58.79 -1.92
C VAL A 4 13.05 -57.46 -2.04
N LYS A 5 12.97 -56.82 -3.19
CA LYS A 5 13.48 -55.47 -3.36
C LYS A 5 12.61 -54.52 -2.53
N ARG A 6 13.17 -53.94 -1.49
CA ARG A 6 12.53 -52.90 -0.69
C ARG A 6 12.65 -51.57 -1.43
N ILE A 7 11.52 -51.01 -1.87
CA ILE A 7 11.48 -49.67 -2.44
C ILE A 7 11.30 -48.67 -1.29
N ILE A 8 12.27 -47.82 -1.07
CA ILE A 8 12.17 -46.72 -0.12
C ILE A 8 11.82 -45.45 -0.93
N ARG A 9 10.64 -44.91 -0.70
CA ARG A 9 10.24 -43.61 -1.26
C ARG A 9 10.56 -42.52 -0.22
N ARG A 10 11.31 -41.51 -0.60
CA ARG A 10 11.57 -40.34 0.23
C ARG A 10 10.81 -39.16 -0.36
N PHE A 11 9.96 -38.56 0.45
CA PHE A 11 9.29 -37.31 0.12
C PHE A 11 9.99 -36.19 0.86
N SER A 12 10.28 -35.09 0.15
CA SER A 12 10.78 -33.88 0.76
C SER A 12 9.99 -32.70 0.18
N SER A 13 9.59 -31.77 1.02
CA SER A 13 8.94 -30.54 0.63
C SER A 13 9.57 -29.37 1.37
N GLN A 14 9.76 -28.26 0.70
CA GLN A 14 10.18 -27.01 1.32
C GLN A 14 8.99 -26.30 2.01
N SER A 15 7.77 -26.75 1.73
CA SER A 15 6.55 -26.27 2.38
C SER A 15 5.89 -27.43 3.13
N VAL A 16 5.45 -27.17 4.36
CA VAL A 16 4.72 -28.14 5.18
C VAL A 16 3.32 -28.41 4.63
N LEU A 17 2.78 -27.48 3.87
CA LEU A 17 1.51 -27.65 3.17
C LEU A 17 1.76 -28.18 1.77
N PRO A 18 0.98 -29.19 1.31
CA PRO A 18 0.97 -29.56 -0.10
C PRO A 18 0.64 -28.33 -0.91
N ALA A 19 1.24 -28.19 -2.08
CA ALA A 19 1.13 -27.03 -2.96
C ALA A 19 -0.33 -26.70 -3.32
N CYS A 20 -1.01 -26.08 -2.40
CA CYS A 20 -2.16 -25.26 -2.72
C CYS A 20 -1.60 -23.98 -3.36
N ILE A 21 -2.03 -23.67 -4.55
CA ILE A 21 -1.59 -22.51 -5.32
C ILE A 21 -1.72 -21.21 -4.51
N ASN A 22 -2.60 -21.19 -3.51
CA ASN A 22 -2.87 -20.06 -2.62
C ASN A 22 -2.24 -20.18 -1.23
N SER A 23 -1.40 -21.17 -0.96
CA SER A 23 -0.74 -21.33 0.33
C SER A 23 0.59 -20.57 0.41
N SER A 24 0.60 -19.32 -0.03
CA SER A 24 1.74 -18.42 0.23
C SER A 24 1.81 -17.98 1.68
N GLY A 25 0.92 -18.47 2.54
CA GLY A 25 0.74 -18.04 3.90
C GLY A 25 1.31 -19.00 4.94
N ASN A 26 1.24 -18.57 6.16
CA ASN A 26 1.61 -19.35 7.34
C ASN A 26 0.66 -20.54 7.48
N HIS A 27 1.24 -21.72 7.67
CA HIS A 27 0.50 -22.96 7.95
C HIS A 27 0.03 -23.04 9.42
N ILE A 28 0.48 -22.13 10.25
CA ILE A 28 0.06 -21.97 11.65
C ILE A 28 -0.49 -20.57 11.81
N GLY A 29 -1.68 -20.45 12.39
CA GLY A 29 -2.31 -19.21 12.78
C GLY A 29 -2.75 -19.27 14.23
N TYR A 30 -2.87 -18.13 14.87
CA TYR A 30 -3.43 -17.99 16.20
C TYR A 30 -4.85 -17.49 16.09
N SER A 31 -5.80 -18.13 16.77
CA SER A 31 -7.19 -17.68 16.84
C SER A 31 -7.36 -16.58 17.90
N GLU A 32 -6.53 -16.60 18.93
CA GLU A 32 -6.49 -15.58 19.98
C GLU A 32 -5.05 -15.31 20.41
N VAL A 33 -4.74 -14.01 20.60
CA VAL A 33 -3.45 -13.54 21.10
C VAL A 33 -3.72 -12.57 22.25
N ILE A 34 -3.00 -12.75 23.37
CA ILE A 34 -3.04 -11.84 24.51
C ILE A 34 -1.66 -11.24 24.70
N GLU A 35 -1.59 -9.92 24.54
CA GLU A 35 -0.38 -9.13 24.79
C GLU A 35 -0.49 -8.42 26.14
N LYS A 36 0.35 -8.80 27.10
CA LYS A 36 0.41 -8.18 28.43
C LYS A 36 1.47 -7.09 28.47
N ARG A 37 1.10 -5.94 29.03
CA ARG A 37 2.00 -4.81 29.23
C ARG A 37 2.62 -4.81 30.63
N PRO A 38 3.75 -4.09 30.85
CA PRO A 38 4.40 -4.02 32.17
C PRO A 38 3.53 -3.43 33.27
N ASP A 39 2.58 -2.56 32.94
CA ASP A 39 1.62 -1.95 33.88
C ASP A 39 0.47 -2.89 34.28
N GLY A 40 0.44 -4.11 33.74
CA GLY A 40 -0.61 -5.10 33.99
C GLY A 40 -1.83 -4.99 33.08
N SER A 41 -1.93 -3.96 32.26
CA SER A 41 -2.95 -3.88 31.20
C SER A 41 -2.67 -4.91 30.10
N PHE A 42 -3.70 -5.28 29.33
CA PHE A 42 -3.49 -6.23 28.24
C PHE A 42 -4.43 -5.99 27.05
N ILE A 43 -3.98 -6.40 25.88
CA ILE A 43 -4.77 -6.43 24.66
C ILE A 43 -5.11 -7.88 24.35
N ARG A 44 -6.37 -8.17 24.03
CA ARG A 44 -6.85 -9.45 23.52
C ARG A 44 -7.30 -9.30 22.09
N SER A 45 -6.64 -9.98 21.18
CA SER A 45 -6.93 -9.95 19.74
C SER A 45 -7.41 -11.32 19.27
N LYS A 46 -8.51 -11.36 18.50
CA LYS A 46 -9.05 -12.57 17.89
C LYS A 46 -8.97 -12.49 16.38
N TYR A 47 -8.63 -13.61 15.76
CA TYR A 47 -8.38 -13.68 14.32
C TYR A 47 -9.16 -14.81 13.67
N THR A 48 -9.48 -14.65 12.39
CA THR A 48 -9.98 -15.75 11.56
C THR A 48 -8.93 -16.85 11.44
N ASN A 49 -9.35 -18.09 11.67
CA ASN A 49 -8.44 -19.25 11.63
C ASN A 49 -9.20 -20.53 11.28
N PHE A 50 -8.52 -21.67 11.22
CA PHE A 50 -9.09 -22.96 10.89
C PHE A 50 -10.24 -23.39 11.81
N ASP A 51 -10.14 -23.09 13.10
CA ASP A 51 -11.08 -23.51 14.15
C ASP A 51 -12.33 -22.65 14.27
N ASN A 52 -12.39 -21.51 13.55
CA ASN A 52 -13.53 -20.58 13.62
C ASN A 52 -14.18 -20.31 12.25
N GLY A 53 -14.23 -21.33 11.39
CA GLY A 53 -15.03 -21.32 10.16
C GLY A 53 -14.25 -21.13 8.87
N HIS A 54 -12.90 -21.02 8.93
CA HIS A 54 -12.04 -20.78 7.77
C HIS A 54 -11.14 -21.97 7.44
N MET A 55 -11.62 -23.19 7.74
CA MET A 55 -10.97 -24.44 7.39
C MET A 55 -10.98 -24.65 5.87
N ASP A 56 -9.91 -25.27 5.36
CA ASP A 56 -9.83 -25.66 3.96
C ASP A 56 -10.88 -26.76 3.65
N GLU A 57 -11.42 -26.74 2.44
CA GLU A 57 -12.42 -27.73 2.01
C GLU A 57 -11.73 -28.98 1.48
N ALA A 58 -12.36 -30.14 1.73
CA ALA A 58 -11.91 -31.40 1.15
C ALA A 58 -12.03 -31.40 -0.39
N PRO A 59 -11.26 -32.23 -1.11
CA PRO A 59 -11.43 -32.40 -2.54
C PRO A 59 -12.83 -32.85 -2.92
N GLU A 60 -13.31 -32.40 -4.08
CA GLU A 60 -14.67 -32.70 -4.55
C GLU A 60 -14.82 -34.17 -5.04
N ALA A 61 -13.79 -34.69 -5.70
CA ALA A 61 -13.77 -36.06 -6.19
C ALA A 61 -12.36 -36.64 -6.10
N ILE A 62 -12.26 -37.88 -5.66
CA ILE A 62 -11.02 -38.62 -5.50
C ILE A 62 -11.12 -39.91 -6.30
N ILE A 63 -10.14 -40.16 -7.15
CA ILE A 63 -9.98 -41.43 -7.90
C ILE A 63 -8.83 -42.19 -7.23
N LEU A 64 -9.10 -43.40 -6.73
CA LEU A 64 -8.16 -44.26 -6.03
C LEU A 64 -7.54 -43.58 -4.78
N PRO A 65 -8.35 -43.27 -3.75
CA PRO A 65 -7.88 -42.69 -2.50
C PRO A 65 -6.90 -43.65 -1.83
N ASN A 66 -5.86 -43.19 -1.21
CA ASN A 66 -4.85 -43.92 -0.42
C ASN A 66 -3.51 -44.17 -1.11
N ARG A 67 -3.24 -43.69 -2.30
CA ARG A 67 -1.94 -43.87 -2.97
C ARG A 67 -1.07 -42.63 -2.97
N THR A 68 -1.66 -41.44 -2.96
CA THR A 68 -0.93 -40.17 -2.80
C THR A 68 -0.95 -39.74 -1.34
N PRO A 69 0.22 -39.47 -0.71
CA PRO A 69 0.28 -39.06 0.69
C PRO A 69 -0.34 -37.68 0.96
N TYR A 70 -0.71 -36.94 -0.07
CA TYR A 70 -1.26 -35.60 0.05
C TYR A 70 -2.40 -35.36 -0.94
N GLU A 71 -3.59 -35.28 -0.42
CA GLU A 71 -4.75 -34.83 -1.17
C GLU A 71 -4.74 -33.29 -1.21
N PRO A 72 -4.86 -32.66 -2.39
CA PRO A 72 -5.04 -31.22 -2.45
C PRO A 72 -6.40 -30.84 -1.88
N CYS A 73 -6.42 -29.82 -1.06
CA CYS A 73 -7.63 -29.22 -0.53
C CYS A 73 -7.92 -27.89 -1.22
N ALA A 74 -9.16 -27.46 -1.21
CA ALA A 74 -9.54 -26.12 -1.63
C ALA A 74 -9.18 -25.12 -0.51
N SER A 75 -8.09 -24.40 -0.69
CA SER A 75 -7.56 -23.53 0.36
C SER A 75 -8.40 -22.29 0.57
N ARG A 76 -8.71 -21.97 1.83
CA ARG A 76 -9.29 -20.70 2.29
C ARG A 76 -8.27 -19.79 2.96
N SER A 77 -6.99 -19.90 2.60
CA SER A 77 -5.90 -19.13 3.20
C SER A 77 -6.09 -17.61 3.11
N VAL A 78 -6.76 -17.12 2.07
CA VAL A 78 -7.10 -15.69 1.90
C VAL A 78 -8.01 -15.16 3.02
N GLU A 79 -8.78 -16.01 3.65
CA GLU A 79 -9.69 -15.65 4.73
C GLU A 79 -9.01 -15.66 6.11
N ARG A 80 -7.90 -16.39 6.28
CA ARG A 80 -7.24 -16.57 7.58
C ARG A 80 -6.32 -15.41 7.96
N GLY A 81 -6.15 -15.21 9.29
CA GLY A 81 -5.30 -14.17 9.84
C GLY A 81 -5.90 -12.76 9.81
N LYS A 82 -7.20 -12.63 9.55
CA LYS A 82 -7.91 -11.35 9.62
C LYS A 82 -8.32 -11.07 11.06
N LEU A 83 -8.08 -9.85 11.55
CA LEU A 83 -8.50 -9.42 12.88
C LEU A 83 -10.03 -9.35 12.96
N LEU A 84 -10.64 -10.10 13.87
CA LEU A 84 -12.08 -10.07 14.11
C LEU A 84 -12.47 -9.14 15.27
N CYS A 85 -11.61 -9.14 16.30
CA CYS A 85 -11.87 -8.37 17.50
C CYS A 85 -10.54 -8.00 18.16
N GLU A 86 -10.45 -6.78 18.66
CA GLU A 86 -9.38 -6.32 19.54
C GLU A 86 -9.99 -5.63 20.75
N GLU A 87 -9.59 -6.03 21.95
CA GLU A 87 -10.11 -5.54 23.20
C GLU A 87 -8.97 -5.11 24.12
N LEU A 88 -9.01 -3.87 24.59
CA LEU A 88 -8.05 -3.33 25.55
C LEU A 88 -8.66 -3.40 26.96
N TYR A 89 -7.93 -4.03 27.88
CA TYR A 89 -8.29 -4.14 29.29
C TYR A 89 -7.29 -3.38 30.16
N SER A 90 -7.81 -2.75 31.22
CA SER A 90 -6.97 -2.18 32.28
C SER A 90 -6.28 -3.28 33.09
N ALA A 91 -5.32 -2.92 33.96
CA ALA A 91 -4.68 -3.83 34.89
C ALA A 91 -5.68 -4.54 35.84
N GLY A 92 -6.81 -3.92 36.12
CA GLY A 92 -7.92 -4.51 36.89
C GLY A 92 -8.87 -5.41 36.11
N GLY A 93 -8.59 -5.67 34.82
CA GLY A 93 -9.44 -6.50 33.95
C GLY A 93 -10.72 -5.81 33.45
N ILE A 94 -10.80 -4.49 33.55
CA ILE A 94 -11.96 -3.71 33.08
C ILE A 94 -11.72 -3.39 31.60
N LEU A 95 -12.70 -3.69 30.72
CA LEU A 95 -12.69 -3.37 29.30
C LEU A 95 -12.71 -1.84 29.12
N GLN A 96 -11.70 -1.32 28.39
CA GLN A 96 -11.53 0.11 28.11
C GLN A 96 -11.93 0.48 26.68
N SER A 97 -11.60 -0.38 25.72
CA SER A 97 -12.03 -0.21 24.34
C SER A 97 -12.19 -1.56 23.66
N SER A 98 -13.03 -1.60 22.64
CA SER A 98 -13.16 -2.75 21.77
C SER A 98 -13.28 -2.31 20.31
N LYS A 99 -12.66 -3.08 19.42
CA LYS A 99 -12.76 -2.96 17.97
C LYS A 99 -13.28 -4.29 17.43
N HIS A 100 -14.38 -4.26 16.67
CA HIS A 100 -14.96 -5.42 16.01
C HIS A 100 -14.95 -5.22 14.50
N LEU A 101 -14.46 -6.22 13.77
CA LEU A 101 -14.36 -6.18 12.32
C LEU A 101 -15.14 -7.35 11.72
N THR A 102 -15.87 -7.07 10.64
CA THR A 102 -16.57 -8.08 9.86
C THR A 102 -16.03 -8.07 8.43
N TYR A 103 -16.03 -9.23 7.81
CA TYR A 103 -15.50 -9.40 6.45
C TYR A 103 -16.54 -10.08 5.55
N GLU A 104 -16.41 -9.88 4.25
CA GLU A 104 -17.21 -10.54 3.25
C GLU A 104 -16.35 -11.07 2.10
N ARG A 105 -16.83 -12.11 1.43
CA ARG A 105 -16.27 -12.56 0.16
C ARG A 105 -16.71 -11.64 -0.95
N SER A 106 -15.80 -11.28 -1.87
CA SER A 106 -16.16 -10.48 -3.04
C SER A 106 -17.03 -11.24 -4.04
N SER A 107 -16.95 -12.56 -4.05
CA SER A 107 -17.72 -13.46 -4.91
C SER A 107 -17.61 -14.90 -4.40
N ASP A 108 -18.33 -15.81 -5.02
CA ASP A 108 -18.20 -17.26 -4.84
C ASP A 108 -17.47 -17.92 -6.03
N LEU A 109 -16.73 -17.16 -6.82
CA LEU A 109 -16.03 -17.64 -8.00
C LEU A 109 -14.87 -18.58 -7.63
N TYR A 110 -14.74 -19.65 -8.36
CA TYR A 110 -13.63 -20.58 -8.28
C TYR A 110 -13.33 -21.21 -9.63
N VAL A 111 -12.10 -21.71 -9.79
CA VAL A 111 -11.70 -22.58 -10.90
C VAL A 111 -11.54 -24.00 -10.36
N ARG A 112 -12.05 -24.98 -11.07
CA ARG A 112 -11.74 -26.38 -10.79
C ARG A 112 -10.36 -26.72 -11.29
N SER A 113 -9.56 -27.30 -10.43
CA SER A 113 -8.25 -27.84 -10.74
C SER A 113 -8.23 -29.35 -10.46
N MET A 114 -7.30 -30.04 -11.08
CA MET A 114 -7.11 -31.46 -10.87
C MET A 114 -5.62 -31.75 -10.62
N LYS A 115 -5.37 -32.54 -9.59
CA LYS A 115 -4.06 -33.16 -9.36
C LYS A 115 -4.11 -34.60 -9.79
N THR A 116 -3.16 -35.02 -10.60
CA THR A 116 -2.99 -36.39 -11.04
C THR A 116 -1.61 -36.93 -10.64
N SER A 117 -1.54 -38.21 -10.34
CA SER A 117 -0.29 -38.92 -10.10
C SER A 117 -0.34 -40.25 -10.82
N LEU A 118 0.77 -40.63 -11.43
CA LEU A 118 0.97 -41.95 -12.04
C LEU A 118 1.91 -42.74 -11.17
N ASP A 119 1.49 -43.93 -10.76
CA ASP A 119 2.32 -44.84 -9.96
C ASP A 119 2.64 -46.09 -10.74
N TYR A 120 3.91 -46.38 -10.86
CA TYR A 120 4.41 -47.59 -11.58
C TYR A 120 4.67 -48.68 -10.55
N ILE A 121 3.81 -49.70 -10.49
CA ILE A 121 3.87 -50.67 -9.41
C ILE A 121 4.65 -51.92 -9.79
N CYS A 122 4.72 -52.30 -11.07
CA CYS A 122 5.44 -53.54 -11.44
C CYS A 122 6.15 -53.39 -12.80
N PRO A 123 7.48 -53.55 -12.82
CA PRO A 123 8.26 -53.49 -14.07
C PRO A 123 7.95 -54.59 -15.09
N THR A 124 7.36 -55.70 -14.63
CA THR A 124 7.11 -56.88 -15.46
C THR A 124 5.68 -56.97 -15.98
N SER A 125 4.73 -56.25 -15.41
CA SER A 125 3.30 -56.35 -15.78
C SER A 125 2.72 -55.09 -16.45
N PHE A 126 3.49 -54.04 -16.64
CA PHE A 126 3.04 -52.76 -17.22
C PHE A 126 1.77 -52.17 -16.58
N ILE A 127 1.49 -52.46 -15.33
CA ILE A 127 0.34 -51.93 -14.64
C ILE A 127 0.69 -50.55 -14.11
N THR A 128 0.06 -49.55 -14.66
CA THR A 128 0.13 -48.15 -14.21
C THR A 128 -1.16 -47.83 -13.50
N TYR A 129 -1.05 -47.33 -12.28
CA TYR A 129 -2.19 -46.77 -11.56
C TYR A 129 -2.15 -45.28 -11.69
N ALA A 130 -3.30 -44.69 -12.04
CA ALA A 130 -3.51 -43.25 -12.08
C ALA A 130 -4.35 -42.86 -10.87
N ASP A 131 -3.82 -42.01 -10.02
CA ASP A 131 -4.56 -41.34 -8.96
C ASP A 131 -4.94 -39.94 -9.43
N GLY A 132 -6.09 -39.45 -9.03
CA GLY A 132 -6.53 -38.10 -9.34
C GLY A 132 -7.52 -37.57 -8.32
N CYS A 133 -7.49 -36.28 -8.12
CA CYS A 133 -8.51 -35.59 -7.34
C CYS A 133 -8.78 -34.20 -7.90
N SER A 134 -10.04 -33.79 -7.86
CA SER A 134 -10.43 -32.44 -8.22
C SER A 134 -10.64 -31.58 -6.97
N TYR A 135 -10.26 -30.32 -7.06
CA TYR A 135 -10.40 -29.35 -5.99
C TYR A 135 -10.68 -27.96 -6.54
N LYS A 136 -11.20 -27.06 -5.68
CA LYS A 136 -11.48 -25.68 -6.03
C LYS A 136 -10.26 -24.80 -5.75
N VAL A 137 -9.99 -23.89 -6.66
CA VAL A 137 -9.10 -22.74 -6.46
C VAL A 137 -9.98 -21.51 -6.43
N TYR A 138 -10.13 -20.91 -5.26
CA TYR A 138 -10.98 -19.76 -5.07
C TYR A 138 -10.36 -18.50 -5.67
N LEU A 139 -11.21 -17.67 -6.31
CA LEU A 139 -10.86 -16.44 -7.02
C LEU A 139 -11.54 -15.22 -6.40
N TYR A 140 -11.79 -15.23 -5.10
CA TYR A 140 -12.39 -14.10 -4.40
C TYR A 140 -11.40 -13.44 -3.47
N ASP A 141 -11.65 -12.16 -3.19
CA ASP A 141 -11.02 -11.43 -2.09
C ASP A 141 -11.89 -11.56 -0.83
N TYR A 142 -11.23 -11.64 0.33
CA TYR A 142 -11.88 -11.57 1.64
C TYR A 142 -11.57 -10.22 2.25
N ARG A 143 -12.55 -9.30 2.15
CA ARG A 143 -12.38 -7.87 2.38
C ARG A 143 -13.21 -7.37 3.55
N LEU A 144 -12.75 -6.29 4.17
CA LEU A 144 -13.40 -5.67 5.31
C LEU A 144 -14.77 -5.11 4.88
N LYS A 145 -15.82 -5.54 5.57
CA LYS A 145 -17.19 -5.08 5.34
C LYS A 145 -17.57 -3.96 6.31
N SER A 146 -17.28 -4.16 7.58
CA SER A 146 -17.53 -3.15 8.60
C SER A 146 -16.54 -3.23 9.74
N GLU A 147 -16.39 -2.12 10.42
CA GLU A 147 -15.55 -1.94 11.61
C GLU A 147 -16.36 -1.15 12.64
N LYS A 148 -16.39 -1.62 13.89
CA LYS A 148 -17.05 -0.94 14.99
C LYS A 148 -16.06 -0.75 16.13
N ASP A 149 -15.75 0.50 16.43
CA ASP A 149 -14.94 0.92 17.57
C ASP A 149 -15.87 1.36 18.71
N THR A 150 -15.57 0.90 19.93
CA THR A 150 -16.32 1.28 21.12
C THR A 150 -15.34 1.64 22.24
N LEU A 151 -15.52 2.83 22.82
CA LEU A 151 -14.76 3.32 23.95
C LEU A 151 -15.65 3.26 25.21
N TYR A 152 -15.12 2.66 26.28
CA TYR A 152 -15.81 2.45 27.57
C TYR A 152 -15.24 3.36 28.66
N ASP A 153 -14.99 4.63 28.35
CA ASP A 153 -14.52 5.62 29.34
C ASP A 153 -15.53 5.77 30.50
N ASN A 154 -16.82 5.76 30.14
CA ASN A 154 -17.92 5.58 31.10
C ASN A 154 -18.68 4.30 30.75
N PRO A 155 -18.62 3.23 31.57
CA PRO A 155 -19.29 1.96 31.28
C PRO A 155 -20.81 2.07 31.07
N SER A 156 -21.45 3.10 31.67
CA SER A 156 -22.89 3.34 31.48
C SER A 156 -23.23 4.04 30.17
N PHE A 157 -22.27 4.69 29.53
CA PHE A 157 -22.45 5.45 28.28
C PHE A 157 -21.28 5.23 27.35
N PRO A 158 -21.14 4.04 26.74
CA PRO A 158 -20.07 3.77 25.78
C PRO A 158 -20.27 4.61 24.52
N ILE A 159 -19.16 5.12 23.98
CA ILE A 159 -19.14 5.84 22.69
C ILE A 159 -18.78 4.84 21.60
N SER A 160 -19.66 4.68 20.62
CA SER A 160 -19.41 3.78 19.49
C SER A 160 -19.38 4.54 18.18
N THR A 161 -18.43 4.18 17.34
CA THR A 161 -18.33 4.58 15.93
C THR A 161 -18.35 3.33 15.06
N GLN A 162 -19.17 3.32 14.03
CA GLN A 162 -19.20 2.24 13.06
C GLN A 162 -18.86 2.76 11.67
N THR A 163 -17.94 2.07 10.98
CA THR A 163 -17.55 2.36 9.60
C THR A 163 -17.93 1.19 8.72
N ASP A 164 -18.74 1.43 7.69
CA ASP A 164 -19.14 0.46 6.68
C ASP A 164 -18.49 0.77 5.35
N TYR A 165 -18.10 -0.29 4.63
CA TYR A 165 -17.38 -0.22 3.37
C TYR A 165 -18.20 -0.86 2.25
N GLU A 166 -18.37 -0.15 1.13
CA GLU A 166 -18.91 -0.69 -0.11
C GLU A 166 -17.83 -0.66 -1.19
N TYR A 167 -17.83 -1.67 -2.03
CA TYR A 167 -16.81 -1.85 -3.07
C TYR A 167 -17.42 -1.80 -4.47
N ASP A 168 -16.63 -1.37 -5.42
CA ASP A 168 -16.97 -1.45 -6.83
C ASP A 168 -16.70 -2.87 -7.40
N PRO A 169 -17.09 -3.15 -8.65
CA PRO A 169 -16.85 -4.46 -9.28
C PRO A 169 -15.37 -4.83 -9.42
N ASP A 170 -14.45 -3.85 -9.37
CA ASP A 170 -13.01 -4.08 -9.44
C ASP A 170 -12.40 -4.34 -8.04
N GLY A 171 -13.23 -4.38 -6.99
CA GLY A 171 -12.79 -4.62 -5.61
C GLY A 171 -12.22 -3.39 -4.91
N LEU A 172 -12.38 -2.20 -5.49
CA LEU A 172 -11.90 -0.95 -4.91
C LEU A 172 -13.02 -0.29 -4.08
N ILE A 173 -12.66 0.40 -3.00
CA ILE A 173 -13.62 1.09 -2.13
C ILE A 173 -14.39 2.13 -2.94
N LYS A 174 -15.73 2.02 -2.95
CA LYS A 174 -16.68 2.93 -3.61
C LYS A 174 -17.36 3.87 -2.62
N VAL A 175 -17.71 3.36 -1.44
CA VAL A 175 -18.33 4.15 -0.37
C VAL A 175 -17.71 3.80 0.97
N ILE A 176 -17.50 4.81 1.80
CA ILE A 176 -17.21 4.67 3.23
C ILE A 176 -18.31 5.44 3.97
N SER A 177 -18.99 4.78 4.89
CA SER A 177 -20.00 5.39 5.75
C SER A 177 -19.58 5.23 7.20
N GLU A 178 -19.29 6.32 7.87
CA GLU A 178 -18.92 6.37 9.29
C GLU A 178 -20.10 6.95 10.06
N SER A 179 -20.68 6.15 10.95
CA SER A 179 -21.77 6.54 11.85
C SER A 179 -21.27 6.71 13.26
N ALA A 180 -21.66 7.82 13.88
CA ALA A 180 -21.40 8.14 15.28
C ALA A 180 -22.62 8.86 15.84
N ASN A 181 -22.58 9.20 17.15
CA ASN A 181 -23.64 9.99 17.78
C ASN A 181 -23.79 11.31 17.00
N GLY A 182 -25.00 11.55 16.44
CA GLY A 182 -25.37 12.77 15.73
C GLY A 182 -25.44 12.66 14.19
N GLY A 183 -25.12 11.53 13.58
CA GLY A 183 -25.31 11.33 12.15
C GLY A 183 -24.28 10.44 11.47
N ILE A 184 -24.27 10.50 10.14
CA ILE A 184 -23.40 9.68 9.28
C ILE A 184 -22.53 10.58 8.44
N ARG A 185 -21.22 10.38 8.49
CA ARG A 185 -20.27 10.94 7.52
C ARG A 185 -20.05 9.96 6.39
N LYS A 186 -20.43 10.33 5.19
CA LYS A 186 -20.36 9.46 4.00
C LYS A 186 -19.35 10.00 3.00
N GLN A 187 -18.44 9.14 2.55
CA GLN A 187 -17.51 9.44 1.47
C GLN A 187 -17.82 8.55 0.27
N THR A 188 -17.90 9.12 -0.92
CA THR A 188 -18.13 8.40 -2.16
C THR A 188 -16.97 8.64 -3.13
N TYR A 189 -16.59 7.59 -3.85
CA TYR A 189 -15.48 7.60 -4.80
C TYR A 189 -15.98 7.20 -6.18
N LYS A 190 -15.84 8.09 -7.15
CA LYS A 190 -16.06 7.80 -8.56
C LYS A 190 -14.71 7.57 -9.23
N ARG A 191 -14.60 6.47 -9.97
CA ARG A 191 -13.36 6.11 -10.65
C ARG A 191 -13.46 6.29 -12.15
N ILE A 192 -12.32 6.17 -12.85
CA ILE A 192 -12.23 6.39 -14.30
C ILE A 192 -13.21 5.54 -15.11
N ARG A 193 -13.49 4.29 -14.69
CA ARG A 193 -14.44 3.38 -15.36
C ARG A 193 -15.89 3.94 -15.40
N GLU A 194 -16.24 4.78 -14.46
CA GLU A 194 -17.56 5.43 -14.35
C GLU A 194 -17.64 6.73 -15.14
N SER A 195 -16.63 7.03 -15.94
CA SER A 195 -16.54 8.28 -16.73
C SER A 195 -16.38 7.95 -18.21
N SER A 196 -17.01 8.77 -19.08
CA SER A 196 -17.05 8.58 -20.54
C SER A 196 -15.94 9.31 -21.30
N SER A 197 -14.89 9.80 -20.64
CA SER A 197 -13.76 10.46 -21.31
C SER A 197 -12.92 9.45 -22.11
N ASP A 198 -12.49 9.84 -23.31
CA ASP A 198 -11.61 9.02 -24.16
C ASP A 198 -10.30 8.65 -23.45
N ILE A 199 -9.73 9.57 -22.66
CA ILE A 199 -8.51 9.33 -21.86
C ILE A 199 -8.78 8.25 -20.83
N TYR A 200 -9.90 8.30 -20.12
CA TYR A 200 -10.24 7.32 -19.10
C TYR A 200 -10.57 5.95 -19.72
N THR A 201 -11.16 5.94 -20.91
CA THR A 201 -11.35 4.70 -21.69
C THR A 201 -10.00 4.05 -22.04
N GLN A 202 -9.01 4.84 -22.47
CA GLN A 202 -7.65 4.34 -22.73
C GLN A 202 -6.99 3.80 -21.44
N MET A 203 -7.14 4.50 -20.31
CA MET A 203 -6.63 4.04 -19.01
C MET A 203 -7.23 2.68 -18.62
N VAL A 204 -8.56 2.51 -18.78
CA VAL A 204 -9.25 1.24 -18.50
C VAL A 204 -8.75 0.12 -19.41
N GLN A 205 -8.56 0.38 -20.72
CA GLN A 205 -7.99 -0.59 -21.67
C GLN A 205 -6.56 -1.04 -21.29
N LYS A 206 -5.83 -0.17 -20.61
CA LYS A 206 -4.47 -0.44 -20.09
C LYS A 206 -4.47 -1.01 -18.66
N HIS A 207 -5.62 -1.42 -18.14
CA HIS A 207 -5.81 -1.92 -16.76
C HIS A 207 -5.41 -0.94 -15.65
N ILE A 208 -5.41 0.36 -15.92
CA ILE A 208 -5.24 1.40 -14.91
C ILE A 208 -6.61 1.71 -14.34
N LEU A 209 -7.03 1.05 -13.26
CA LEU A 209 -8.42 1.10 -12.76
C LEU A 209 -8.58 1.94 -11.48
N SER A 210 -7.52 2.05 -10.70
CA SER A 210 -7.55 2.65 -9.36
C SER A 210 -7.72 4.19 -9.29
N PRO A 211 -7.35 5.01 -10.30
CA PRO A 211 -7.45 6.45 -10.18
C PRO A 211 -8.86 6.94 -9.91
N ILE A 212 -8.97 7.87 -8.94
CA ILE A 212 -10.22 8.49 -8.53
C ILE A 212 -10.45 9.73 -9.39
N VAL A 213 -11.63 9.85 -10.01
CA VAL A 213 -12.02 11.03 -10.80
C VAL A 213 -12.78 12.05 -9.94
N GLU A 214 -13.54 11.55 -8.98
CA GLU A 214 -14.30 12.40 -8.07
C GLU A 214 -14.41 11.75 -6.69
N LYS A 215 -14.16 12.53 -5.64
CA LYS A 215 -14.43 12.20 -4.25
C LYS A 215 -15.43 13.19 -3.70
N LYS A 216 -16.49 12.72 -3.06
CA LYS A 216 -17.45 13.56 -2.35
C LYS A 216 -17.57 13.13 -0.90
N GLU A 217 -17.74 14.11 -0.04
CA GLU A 217 -17.99 13.92 1.39
C GLU A 217 -19.32 14.56 1.75
N TYR A 218 -20.14 13.82 2.50
CA TYR A 218 -21.44 14.24 2.97
C TYR A 218 -21.54 14.06 4.48
N PHE A 219 -22.35 14.88 5.10
CA PHE A 219 -22.90 14.64 6.42
C PHE A 219 -24.39 14.40 6.28
N ILE A 220 -24.88 13.33 6.91
CA ILE A 220 -26.30 12.97 6.94
C ILE A 220 -26.68 13.01 8.41
N SER A 221 -27.52 13.96 8.78
CA SER A 221 -28.03 14.11 10.16
C SER A 221 -29.04 13.00 10.50
N GLU A 222 -29.38 12.87 11.78
CA GLU A 222 -30.31 11.85 12.27
C GLU A 222 -31.72 11.96 11.65
N ASP A 223 -32.13 13.14 11.24
CA ASP A 223 -33.41 13.38 10.52
C ASP A 223 -33.36 12.98 9.02
N GLY A 224 -32.21 12.49 8.53
CA GLY A 224 -31.99 12.09 7.15
C GLY A 224 -31.59 13.25 6.22
N THR A 225 -31.46 14.46 6.73
CA THR A 225 -31.00 15.61 5.91
C THR A 225 -29.55 15.42 5.53
N SER A 226 -29.26 15.49 4.20
CA SER A 226 -27.91 15.33 3.66
C SER A 226 -27.32 16.66 3.26
N CYS A 227 -26.12 16.96 3.74
CA CYS A 227 -25.34 18.14 3.39
C CYS A 227 -24.02 17.71 2.76
N GLN A 228 -23.67 18.24 1.59
CA GLN A 228 -22.35 18.00 0.99
C GLN A 228 -21.31 18.87 1.68
N LEU A 229 -20.33 18.25 2.30
CA LEU A 229 -19.24 18.95 2.98
C LEU A 229 -18.12 19.35 2.02
N LYS A 230 -17.76 18.40 1.13
CA LYS A 230 -16.60 18.58 0.24
C LYS A 230 -16.79 17.78 -1.05
N GLN A 231 -16.26 18.32 -2.14
CA GLN A 231 -16.07 17.60 -3.40
C GLN A 231 -14.66 17.87 -3.92
N VAL A 232 -13.99 16.82 -4.37
CA VAL A 232 -12.71 16.95 -5.08
C VAL A 232 -12.82 16.21 -6.40
N LYS A 233 -12.42 16.87 -7.49
CA LYS A 233 -12.33 16.28 -8.83
C LYS A 233 -10.87 16.20 -9.25
N TYR A 234 -10.48 15.11 -9.89
CA TYR A 234 -9.15 14.88 -10.41
C TYR A 234 -9.21 14.68 -11.93
N GLU A 235 -8.26 15.24 -12.63
CA GLU A 235 -8.10 15.09 -14.07
C GLU A 235 -6.75 14.46 -14.36
N TYR A 236 -6.74 13.53 -15.29
CA TYR A 236 -5.55 12.78 -15.70
C TYR A 236 -5.30 13.02 -17.19
N VAL A 237 -4.03 13.14 -17.55
CA VAL A 237 -3.63 13.33 -18.95
C VAL A 237 -2.42 12.45 -19.28
N PRO A 238 -2.33 11.93 -20.51
CA PRO A 238 -1.12 11.26 -20.96
C PRO A 238 0.00 12.27 -21.18
N ILE A 239 1.22 11.97 -20.73
CA ILE A 239 2.39 12.80 -21.05
C ILE A 239 3.04 12.29 -22.34
N LYS A 240 3.09 13.14 -23.35
CA LYS A 240 3.74 12.81 -24.63
C LYS A 240 5.23 12.51 -24.43
N GLY A 241 5.69 11.37 -24.96
CA GLY A 241 7.10 11.01 -24.98
C GLY A 241 7.62 10.29 -23.73
N VAL A 242 6.79 10.09 -22.68
CA VAL A 242 7.20 9.34 -21.49
C VAL A 242 6.84 7.86 -21.61
N SER A 243 5.59 7.51 -21.49
CA SER A 243 5.10 6.13 -21.60
C SER A 243 3.61 6.12 -21.91
N ASP A 244 3.19 5.18 -22.74
CA ASP A 244 1.78 4.97 -23.05
C ASP A 244 0.94 4.51 -21.84
N HIS A 245 1.59 4.15 -20.75
CA HIS A 245 0.94 3.70 -19.51
C HIS A 245 1.01 4.72 -18.38
N PHE A 246 1.55 5.92 -18.65
CA PHE A 246 1.72 6.95 -17.64
C PHE A 246 0.68 8.07 -17.81
N PHE A 247 -0.25 8.16 -16.85
CA PHE A 247 -1.33 9.14 -16.80
C PHE A 247 -1.33 9.83 -15.43
N PRO A 248 -0.49 10.82 -15.21
CA PRO A 248 -0.45 11.53 -13.93
C PRO A 248 -1.68 12.40 -13.72
N CYS A 249 -1.95 12.72 -12.47
CA CYS A 249 -2.93 13.72 -12.12
C CYS A 249 -2.43 15.09 -12.59
N TYR A 250 -3.11 15.67 -13.59
CA TYR A 250 -2.80 16.97 -14.17
C TYR A 250 -3.39 18.09 -13.32
N SER A 251 -4.67 18.00 -12.96
CA SER A 251 -5.33 19.00 -12.13
C SER A 251 -6.23 18.40 -11.07
N ALA A 252 -6.44 19.14 -9.98
CA ALA A 252 -7.44 18.84 -8.99
C ALA A 252 -8.23 20.08 -8.63
N TRP A 253 -9.55 19.91 -8.51
CA TRP A 253 -10.53 20.93 -8.23
C TRP A 253 -11.26 20.60 -6.94
N GLU A 254 -11.45 21.58 -6.09
CA GLU A 254 -12.11 21.43 -4.80
C GLU A 254 -13.30 22.36 -4.65
N ARG A 255 -14.36 21.86 -4.06
CA ARG A 255 -15.50 22.61 -3.57
C ARG A 255 -15.77 22.26 -2.13
N VAL A 256 -15.96 23.24 -1.27
CA VAL A 256 -16.33 23.10 0.13
C VAL A 256 -17.77 23.60 0.29
N GLY A 257 -18.65 22.78 0.84
CA GLY A 257 -20.07 23.06 0.98
C GLY A 257 -20.71 23.42 -0.38
N GLU A 258 -21.49 24.48 -0.38
CA GLU A 258 -22.16 25.05 -1.56
C GLU A 258 -21.28 26.06 -2.33
N GLY A 259 -20.01 26.18 -2.00
CA GLY A 259 -19.07 27.09 -2.64
C GLY A 259 -18.81 26.75 -4.11
N ALA A 260 -18.09 27.61 -4.82
CA ALA A 260 -17.66 27.38 -6.19
C ALA A 260 -16.55 26.29 -6.23
N LEU A 261 -16.53 25.54 -7.32
CA LEU A 261 -15.42 24.63 -7.64
C LEU A 261 -14.20 25.46 -8.04
N ARG A 262 -13.07 25.31 -7.32
CA ARG A 262 -11.82 26.03 -7.58
C ARG A 262 -10.67 25.07 -7.81
N GLU A 263 -9.74 25.43 -8.66
CA GLU A 263 -8.53 24.66 -8.87
C GLU A 263 -7.60 24.79 -7.65
N VAL A 264 -7.22 23.66 -7.08
CA VAL A 264 -6.33 23.58 -5.90
C VAL A 264 -4.98 22.97 -6.22
N TYR A 265 -4.89 22.30 -7.36
CA TYR A 265 -3.66 21.68 -7.86
C TYR A 265 -3.66 21.70 -9.38
N ASN A 266 -2.51 22.07 -9.96
CA ASN A 266 -2.26 21.99 -11.39
C ASN A 266 -0.78 21.70 -11.62
N CYS A 267 -0.46 20.60 -12.31
CA CYS A 267 0.90 20.28 -12.73
C CYS A 267 1.09 20.67 -14.19
N ILE A 268 1.73 21.80 -14.39
CA ILE A 268 1.81 22.45 -15.71
C ILE A 268 2.91 21.85 -16.59
N ASP A 269 3.99 21.36 -15.98
CA ASP A 269 5.14 20.85 -16.73
C ASP A 269 5.74 19.60 -16.06
N TYR A 270 6.27 18.68 -16.89
CA TYR A 270 6.88 17.43 -16.49
C TYR A 270 8.22 17.24 -17.19
N ASP A 271 9.14 16.49 -16.61
CA ASP A 271 10.37 16.09 -17.26
C ASP A 271 10.17 14.90 -18.22
N ALA A 272 11.26 14.47 -18.86
CA ALA A 272 11.27 13.39 -19.84
C ALA A 272 10.91 12.01 -19.22
N LEU A 273 10.99 11.83 -17.92
CA LEU A 273 10.61 10.60 -17.20
C LEU A 273 9.22 10.71 -16.55
N GLY A 274 8.59 11.89 -16.62
CA GLY A 274 7.26 12.11 -16.06
C GLY A 274 7.26 12.63 -14.62
N HIS A 275 8.38 13.08 -14.10
CA HIS A 275 8.39 13.77 -12.81
C HIS A 275 7.86 15.20 -12.96
N PRO A 276 7.10 15.71 -11.98
CA PRO A 276 6.61 17.08 -12.01
C PRO A 276 7.78 18.07 -11.99
N LEU A 277 7.74 19.04 -12.91
CA LEU A 277 8.69 20.15 -12.96
C LEU A 277 8.07 21.44 -12.41
N TYR A 278 6.82 21.74 -12.76
CA TYR A 278 6.17 22.97 -12.34
C TYR A 278 4.75 22.70 -11.88
N VAL A 279 4.51 22.97 -10.61
CA VAL A 279 3.24 22.71 -9.94
C VAL A 279 2.72 23.99 -9.29
N VAL A 280 1.42 24.23 -9.47
CA VAL A 280 0.68 25.27 -8.76
C VAL A 280 -0.28 24.62 -7.78
N ARG A 281 -0.20 25.01 -6.49
CA ARG A 281 -1.10 24.54 -5.42
C ARG A 281 -1.65 25.74 -4.66
N ASN A 282 -2.97 25.91 -4.67
CA ASN A 282 -3.62 27.04 -3.97
C ASN A 282 -2.91 28.37 -4.25
N GLU A 283 -2.65 28.68 -5.53
CA GLU A 283 -1.91 29.86 -6.02
C GLU A 283 -0.40 29.87 -5.72
N GLY A 284 0.09 28.98 -4.87
CA GLY A 284 1.52 28.80 -4.59
C GLY A 284 2.24 28.05 -5.72
N LYS A 285 3.25 28.69 -6.31
CA LYS A 285 4.08 28.15 -7.40
C LYS A 285 5.26 27.35 -6.83
N THR A 286 5.52 26.18 -7.37
CA THR A 286 6.68 25.36 -6.99
C THR A 286 7.32 24.75 -8.22
N VAL A 287 8.62 24.93 -8.37
CA VAL A 287 9.43 24.27 -9.40
C VAL A 287 10.28 23.22 -8.72
N TYR A 288 10.32 22.02 -9.31
CA TYR A 288 11.17 20.91 -8.90
C TYR A 288 12.27 20.71 -9.92
N LEU A 289 13.52 20.77 -9.49
CA LEU A 289 14.68 20.45 -10.33
C LEU A 289 15.22 19.08 -9.92
N TRP A 290 15.16 18.16 -10.85
CA TRP A 290 15.72 16.83 -10.71
C TRP A 290 17.19 16.81 -11.15
N SER A 291 17.96 15.82 -10.74
CA SER A 291 19.34 15.57 -11.18
C SER A 291 19.66 14.08 -10.94
N TYR A 292 20.94 13.71 -10.98
CA TYR A 292 21.35 12.30 -10.92
C TYR A 292 20.68 11.47 -12.04
N ASN A 293 20.73 11.99 -13.26
CA ASN A 293 20.03 11.41 -14.39
C ASN A 293 18.52 11.26 -14.14
N TYR A 294 17.88 12.34 -13.66
CA TYR A 294 16.45 12.45 -13.26
C TYR A 294 16.04 11.63 -12.01
N LEU A 295 16.97 10.93 -11.35
CA LEU A 295 16.61 9.97 -10.28
C LEU A 295 16.30 10.64 -8.93
N HIS A 296 16.87 11.82 -8.66
CA HIS A 296 16.74 12.47 -7.36
C HIS A 296 16.38 13.95 -7.50
N LEU A 297 15.53 14.42 -6.58
CA LEU A 297 15.17 15.83 -6.48
C LEU A 297 16.39 16.63 -5.97
N ALA A 298 16.94 17.51 -6.83
CA ALA A 298 18.08 18.35 -6.48
C ALA A 298 17.69 19.69 -5.85
N ALA A 299 16.53 20.27 -6.25
CA ALA A 299 15.99 21.47 -5.62
C ALA A 299 14.47 21.57 -5.71
N GLU A 300 13.88 22.12 -4.64
CA GLU A 300 12.50 22.58 -4.56
C GLU A 300 12.52 24.13 -4.48
N ILE A 301 11.83 24.80 -5.40
CA ILE A 301 11.85 26.26 -5.54
C ILE A 301 10.42 26.76 -5.42
N LYS A 302 10.07 27.39 -4.30
CA LYS A 302 8.75 27.97 -4.06
C LYS A 302 8.75 29.45 -4.35
N GLY A 303 7.68 29.94 -5.01
CA GLY A 303 7.48 31.36 -5.30
C GLY A 303 8.09 31.81 -6.63
N ALA A 304 8.61 30.88 -7.47
CA ALA A 304 9.09 31.19 -8.80
C ALA A 304 8.38 30.34 -9.88
N THR A 305 8.34 30.85 -11.09
CA THR A 305 7.86 30.15 -12.28
C THR A 305 8.98 29.33 -12.92
N ILE A 306 8.61 28.32 -13.72
CA ILE A 306 9.59 27.51 -14.48
C ILE A 306 10.42 28.38 -15.44
N SER A 307 9.85 29.45 -16.02
CA SER A 307 10.54 30.37 -16.91
C SER A 307 11.62 31.17 -16.19
N GLU A 308 11.32 31.69 -14.99
CA GLU A 308 12.30 32.39 -14.14
C GLU A 308 13.45 31.46 -13.72
N VAL A 309 13.13 30.21 -13.33
CA VAL A 309 14.14 29.22 -12.98
C VAL A 309 14.99 28.83 -14.19
N ARG A 310 14.42 28.61 -15.37
CA ARG A 310 15.18 28.37 -16.62
C ARG A 310 16.15 29.51 -16.92
N THR A 311 15.70 30.74 -16.82
CA THR A 311 16.53 31.92 -17.04
C THR A 311 17.69 31.98 -16.03
N ALA A 312 17.41 31.80 -14.76
CA ALA A 312 18.40 31.80 -13.68
C ALA A 312 19.45 30.67 -13.83
N MET A 313 19.06 29.52 -14.43
CA MET A 313 19.92 28.37 -14.71
C MET A 313 20.71 28.52 -16.04
N GLY A 314 20.54 29.62 -16.77
CA GLY A 314 21.20 29.85 -18.07
C GLY A 314 20.51 29.19 -19.25
N GLY A 315 19.21 28.90 -19.15
CA GLY A 315 18.38 28.34 -20.20
C GLY A 315 18.34 26.81 -20.28
N ASP A 316 19.40 26.14 -19.88
CA ASP A 316 19.53 24.69 -20.00
C ASP A 316 19.37 23.96 -18.66
N ILE A 317 18.11 23.61 -18.34
CA ILE A 317 17.80 22.76 -17.19
C ILE A 317 17.93 21.27 -17.52
N VAL A 318 17.90 20.88 -18.81
CA VAL A 318 17.96 19.48 -19.22
C VAL A 318 19.32 18.89 -18.90
N SER A 319 20.43 19.57 -19.28
CA SER A 319 21.78 19.13 -18.92
C SER A 319 21.98 19.03 -17.41
N PHE A 320 21.37 19.92 -16.63
CA PHE A 320 21.41 19.81 -15.18
C PHE A 320 20.71 18.56 -14.66
N MET A 321 19.57 18.19 -15.26
CA MET A 321 18.81 17.02 -14.85
C MET A 321 19.47 15.71 -15.26
N GLN A 322 20.17 15.70 -16.40
CA GLN A 322 20.91 14.54 -16.93
C GLN A 322 22.27 14.33 -16.25
N ALA A 323 22.75 15.31 -15.48
CA ALA A 323 24.04 15.18 -14.80
C ALA A 323 24.01 14.07 -13.72
N ASP A 324 25.12 13.35 -13.58
CA ASP A 324 25.29 12.31 -12.55
C ASP A 324 25.29 12.88 -11.13
N THR A 325 25.61 14.16 -10.99
CA THR A 325 25.53 14.93 -9.73
C THR A 325 25.07 16.35 -10.02
N PRO A 326 24.30 16.99 -9.13
CA PRO A 326 23.82 18.35 -9.34
C PRO A 326 24.99 19.36 -9.37
N ASP A 327 24.96 20.27 -10.33
CA ASP A 327 25.90 21.38 -10.41
C ASP A 327 25.63 22.36 -9.25
N ARG A 328 26.49 22.32 -8.23
CA ARG A 328 26.38 23.17 -7.03
C ARG A 328 26.56 24.65 -7.36
N VAL A 329 27.37 25.00 -8.35
CA VAL A 329 27.57 26.41 -8.78
C VAL A 329 26.27 26.96 -9.35
N LYS A 330 25.58 26.17 -10.18
CA LYS A 330 24.25 26.56 -10.70
C LYS A 330 23.24 26.72 -9.58
N LEU A 331 23.22 25.85 -8.56
CA LEU A 331 22.30 25.97 -7.41
C LEU A 331 22.59 27.23 -6.56
N VAL A 332 23.87 27.62 -6.37
CA VAL A 332 24.24 28.86 -5.68
C VAL A 332 23.79 30.08 -6.50
N ARG A 333 24.05 30.07 -7.81
CA ARG A 333 23.61 31.17 -8.72
C ARG A 333 22.09 31.30 -8.72
N LEU A 334 21.36 30.18 -8.71
CA LEU A 334 19.91 30.16 -8.67
C LEU A 334 19.37 30.92 -7.45
N ARG A 335 19.95 30.72 -6.26
CA ARG A 335 19.60 31.45 -5.02
C ARG A 335 19.84 32.95 -5.17
N ALA A 336 20.98 33.34 -5.74
CA ALA A 336 21.33 34.75 -5.93
C ALA A 336 20.42 35.42 -6.97
N SER A 337 19.97 34.69 -8.01
CA SER A 337 19.14 35.22 -9.09
C SER A 337 17.66 35.31 -8.74
N LEU A 338 17.20 34.55 -7.73
CA LEU A 338 15.80 34.48 -7.32
C LEU A 338 15.65 34.77 -5.81
N PRO A 339 15.99 35.99 -5.35
CA PRO A 339 16.00 36.33 -3.92
C PRO A 339 14.62 36.28 -3.26
N GLN A 340 13.54 36.38 -4.05
CA GLN A 340 12.13 36.29 -3.61
C GLN A 340 11.66 34.83 -3.45
N ALA A 341 12.41 33.83 -3.99
CA ALA A 341 12.02 32.44 -3.96
C ALA A 341 12.62 31.71 -2.73
N GLN A 342 11.84 30.81 -2.18
CA GLN A 342 12.32 29.88 -1.14
C GLN A 342 12.91 28.64 -1.81
N ILE A 343 14.22 28.46 -1.73
CA ILE A 343 14.92 27.38 -2.40
C ILE A 343 15.48 26.41 -1.37
N THR A 344 15.00 25.17 -1.38
CA THR A 344 15.61 24.06 -0.67
C THR A 344 16.36 23.20 -1.66
N SER A 345 17.62 22.86 -1.40
CA SER A 345 18.41 22.00 -2.30
C SER A 345 19.00 20.79 -1.58
N TYR A 346 19.15 19.71 -2.33
CA TYR A 346 19.52 18.40 -1.81
C TYR A 346 20.71 17.84 -2.58
N THR A 347 21.58 17.11 -1.87
CA THR A 347 22.58 16.24 -2.49
C THR A 347 22.44 14.83 -1.94
N TYR A 348 22.80 13.84 -2.76
CA TYR A 348 22.63 12.43 -2.43
C TYR A 348 23.92 11.65 -2.62
N GLN A 349 24.05 10.60 -1.84
CA GLN A 349 24.91 9.47 -2.13
C GLN A 349 24.00 8.38 -2.72
N PRO A 350 24.21 7.99 -3.99
CA PRO A 350 23.43 6.90 -4.60
C PRO A 350 23.39 5.67 -3.70
N MET A 351 22.24 5.03 -3.60
CA MET A 351 21.95 3.84 -2.78
C MET A 351 21.95 4.07 -1.24
N ALA A 352 22.48 5.18 -0.73
CA ALA A 352 22.52 5.45 0.72
C ALA A 352 21.45 6.46 1.16
N GLY A 353 21.36 7.62 0.48
CA GLY A 353 20.38 8.64 0.82
C GLY A 353 20.90 10.07 0.69
N VAL A 354 20.18 11.01 1.31
CA VAL A 354 20.52 12.45 1.30
C VAL A 354 21.81 12.71 2.07
N THR A 355 22.79 13.38 1.43
CA THR A 355 24.07 13.77 2.06
C THR A 355 24.07 15.21 2.55
N SER A 356 23.27 16.10 1.94
CA SER A 356 23.07 17.44 2.47
C SER A 356 21.71 18.00 2.10
N ILE A 357 21.17 18.83 2.97
CA ILE A 357 20.00 19.68 2.74
C ILE A 357 20.42 21.12 3.01
N THR A 358 20.23 22.00 2.02
CA THR A 358 20.40 23.45 2.21
C THR A 358 19.02 24.09 2.23
N ASP A 359 18.66 24.70 3.33
CA ASP A 359 17.37 25.35 3.52
C ASP A 359 17.25 26.70 2.74
N PRO A 360 16.08 27.34 2.71
CA PRO A 360 15.92 28.64 2.05
C PRO A 360 16.81 29.76 2.58
N CYS A 361 17.21 29.70 3.84
CA CYS A 361 18.12 30.66 4.47
C CYS A 361 19.61 30.39 4.15
N GLY A 362 19.91 29.30 3.43
CA GLY A 362 21.27 28.89 3.09
C GLY A 362 21.99 28.07 4.18
N VAL A 363 21.26 27.69 5.25
CA VAL A 363 21.81 26.82 6.30
C VAL A 363 21.86 25.38 5.81
N VAL A 364 23.03 24.73 6.01
CA VAL A 364 23.24 23.36 5.52
C VAL A 364 23.21 22.36 6.68
N SER A 365 22.44 21.29 6.50
CA SER A 365 22.52 20.09 7.32
C SER A 365 23.19 18.99 6.52
N TYR A 366 24.17 18.29 7.13
CA TYR A 366 24.91 17.19 6.51
C TYR A 366 24.51 15.85 7.13
N TYR A 367 24.50 14.80 6.31
CA TYR A 367 24.17 13.44 6.70
C TYR A 367 25.30 12.50 6.24
N GLU A 368 25.83 11.73 7.16
CA GLU A 368 26.91 10.75 6.91
C GLU A 368 26.39 9.34 7.14
N TYR A 369 26.83 8.42 6.30
CA TYR A 369 26.40 7.03 6.32
C TYR A 369 27.57 6.11 6.65
N ASP A 370 27.30 4.97 7.28
CA ASP A 370 28.27 3.92 7.54
C ASP A 370 28.52 3.05 6.28
N LEU A 371 29.42 2.08 6.40
CA LEU A 371 29.74 1.15 5.31
C LEU A 371 28.56 0.28 4.87
N LEU A 372 27.51 0.14 5.71
CA LEU A 372 26.28 -0.56 5.40
C LEU A 372 25.18 0.41 4.90
N GLN A 373 25.55 1.65 4.55
CA GLN A 373 24.66 2.68 4.04
C GLN A 373 23.54 3.10 5.01
N ARG A 374 23.77 2.96 6.34
CA ARG A 374 22.85 3.43 7.36
C ARG A 374 23.31 4.78 7.88
N LEU A 375 22.35 5.65 8.23
CA LEU A 375 22.63 6.98 8.75
C LEU A 375 23.49 6.88 10.03
N ASN A 376 24.71 7.40 9.98
CA ASN A 376 25.65 7.38 11.11
C ASN A 376 25.63 8.70 11.88
N ARG A 377 25.65 9.84 11.17
CA ARG A 377 25.72 11.17 11.81
C ARG A 377 24.89 12.18 11.05
N GLN A 378 24.33 13.12 11.82
CA GLN A 378 23.81 14.38 11.32
C GLN A 378 24.66 15.51 11.85
N LYS A 379 25.10 16.45 10.99
CA LYS A 379 25.93 17.60 11.33
C LYS A 379 25.25 18.91 10.95
N ASP A 380 25.57 19.96 11.69
CA ASP A 380 25.11 21.32 11.38
C ASP A 380 25.97 21.99 10.27
N ASN A 381 25.63 23.24 9.96
CA ASN A 381 26.32 24.05 8.96
C ASN A 381 27.80 24.29 9.25
N TYR A 382 28.25 24.12 10.49
CA TYR A 382 29.64 24.24 10.95
C TYR A 382 30.35 22.88 11.00
N GLY A 383 29.74 21.81 10.60
CA GLY A 383 30.27 20.45 10.64
C GLY A 383 30.23 19.79 12.03
N ARG A 384 29.56 20.39 13.03
CA ARG A 384 29.43 19.82 14.37
C ARG A 384 28.33 18.76 14.38
N THR A 385 28.60 17.65 15.04
CA THR A 385 27.61 16.56 15.16
C THR A 385 26.42 16.99 16.04
N ILE A 386 25.23 16.99 15.49
CA ILE A 386 23.94 17.23 16.18
C ILE A 386 23.38 15.91 16.71
N LYS A 387 23.47 14.85 15.91
CA LYS A 387 22.98 13.50 16.24
C LYS A 387 23.99 12.46 15.75
N ALA A 388 24.19 11.42 16.55
CA ALA A 388 24.96 10.23 16.18
C ALA A 388 24.12 8.98 16.44
N TYR A 389 24.26 7.99 15.56
CA TYR A 389 23.54 6.72 15.63
C TYR A 389 24.57 5.59 15.76
N ASP A 390 24.45 4.78 16.81
CA ASP A 390 25.29 3.62 17.08
C ASP A 390 24.43 2.36 16.93
N TYR A 391 24.75 1.53 15.94
CA TYR A 391 24.01 0.30 15.62
C TYR A 391 24.74 -0.89 16.26
N ARG A 392 24.20 -1.40 17.35
CA ARG A 392 24.73 -2.58 18.06
C ARG A 392 23.92 -3.80 17.70
N TYR A 393 24.61 -4.86 17.32
CA TYR A 393 24.02 -6.17 17.11
C TYR A 393 24.42 -7.07 18.27
N SER A 394 23.46 -7.86 18.76
CA SER A 394 23.77 -8.97 19.65
C SER A 394 24.57 -10.01 18.86
N VAL A 395 25.85 -10.13 19.14
CA VAL A 395 26.66 -11.25 18.66
C VAL A 395 26.34 -12.43 19.56
N ASN A 396 25.23 -13.12 19.30
CA ASN A 396 25.05 -14.45 19.86
C ASN A 396 26.06 -15.35 19.16
N SER A 397 27.12 -15.70 19.87
CA SER A 397 27.99 -16.81 19.50
C SER A 397 27.12 -18.07 19.40
N PHE A 398 27.00 -18.62 18.19
CA PHE A 398 26.47 -19.96 17.94
C PHE A 398 27.43 -20.99 18.51
#